data_9686b794353d54f31fb54bf46bbc3cb0
#
_entry.id   9686b794353d54f31fb54bf46bbc3cb0
#
_cell.length_a   1.000
_cell.length_b   1.000
_cell.length_c   1.000
_cell.angle_alpha   90.00
_cell.angle_beta   90.00
_cell.angle_gamma   90.00
#
_symmetry.space_group_name_H-M   'P 1'
#
loop_
_entity.id
_entity.type
_entity.pdbx_description
1 polymer ?
#
loop_
_entity_poly.entity_id
_entity_poly.type
_entity_poly.pdbx_seq_one_letter_code
_entity_poly.pdbx_strand_id
1 'polypeptide(L)'
;MGAVNLKLLISVKSVEEALLIKNSKFDILDIKNPAEGSLGVNFPGVIKEIKEKSPDRIISAAGGDLSGLPGLSSQITFGLANLKPDYIKLGFYDFNDLKAAEKIIIEAKKAIKLSGATSKLIAAAFADYQEADSFDPFLLNELAFKTEVDGIMIDTINKDGRNLFDFLGPDKLKKFCQQAEKAEVFSALAGSLRDTHLNLLKEIKPDIVGFRGAVCDNNDRSSKINPELIEELYYKIHN
;
A
#
# COMPACT_ATOMS: atom_id res chain seq x y z
N MET A 1 -17.25 10.84 20.16
CA MET A 1 -16.78 10.37 18.85
C MET A 1 -15.26 10.33 18.94
N GLY A 2 -14.63 9.15 18.95
CA GLY A 2 -13.18 9.06 18.94
C GLY A 2 -12.64 9.61 17.62
N ALA A 3 -11.56 10.40 17.68
CA ALA A 3 -10.89 10.91 16.48
C ALA A 3 -10.55 9.71 15.57
N VAL A 4 -10.94 9.79 14.30
CA VAL A 4 -10.57 8.79 13.29
C VAL A 4 -9.07 8.92 13.08
N ASN A 5 -8.28 7.94 13.53
CA ASN A 5 -6.83 7.94 13.37
C ASN A 5 -6.44 7.43 11.98
N LEU A 6 -6.91 8.12 10.96
CA LEU A 6 -6.66 7.78 9.55
C LEU A 6 -5.27 8.23 9.14
N LYS A 7 -4.37 7.29 8.86
CA LYS A 7 -2.99 7.60 8.43
C LYS A 7 -2.91 7.89 6.95
N LEU A 8 -2.22 8.98 6.61
CA LEU A 8 -1.95 9.39 5.24
C LEU A 8 -0.64 8.78 4.73
N LEU A 9 -0.74 7.95 3.69
CA LEU A 9 0.39 7.38 2.98
C LEU A 9 0.60 8.10 1.65
N ILE A 10 1.80 8.63 1.42
CA ILE A 10 2.18 9.31 0.18
C ILE A 10 3.23 8.49 -0.57
N SER A 11 2.92 8.13 -1.83
CA SER A 11 3.84 7.35 -2.67
C SER A 11 4.79 8.26 -3.47
N VAL A 12 6.09 7.93 -3.44
CA VAL A 12 7.17 8.54 -4.22
C VAL A 12 7.88 7.50 -5.09
N LYS A 13 8.46 7.94 -6.19
CA LYS A 13 9.20 7.08 -7.12
C LYS A 13 10.72 7.29 -7.12
N SER A 14 11.20 8.37 -6.52
CA SER A 14 12.62 8.73 -6.54
C SER A 14 13.06 9.47 -5.28
N VAL A 15 14.38 9.57 -5.12
CA VAL A 15 15.01 10.34 -4.04
C VAL A 15 14.63 11.82 -4.12
N GLU A 16 14.58 12.40 -5.32
CA GLU A 16 14.23 13.81 -5.55
C GLU A 16 12.81 14.10 -5.06
N GLU A 17 11.85 13.21 -5.36
CA GLU A 17 10.48 13.37 -4.85
C GLU A 17 10.42 13.27 -3.33
N ALA A 18 11.11 12.30 -2.73
CA ALA A 18 11.15 12.14 -1.29
C ALA A 18 11.73 13.38 -0.59
N LEU A 19 12.80 13.96 -1.15
CA LEU A 19 13.41 15.19 -0.63
C LEU A 19 12.51 16.41 -0.79
N LEU A 20 11.79 16.51 -1.90
CA LEU A 20 10.87 17.61 -2.15
C LEU A 20 9.75 17.69 -1.10
N ILE A 21 9.25 16.54 -0.65
CA ILE A 21 8.16 16.46 0.34
C ILE A 21 8.66 16.22 1.78
N LYS A 22 9.97 16.28 2.02
CA LYS A 22 10.57 15.94 3.31
C LYS A 22 9.93 16.70 4.49
N ASN A 23 9.56 17.94 4.29
CA ASN A 23 8.99 18.81 5.33
C ASN A 23 7.44 18.83 5.33
N SER A 24 6.78 18.16 4.39
CA SER A 24 5.32 18.08 4.33
C SER A 24 4.75 17.17 5.43
N LYS A 25 3.51 17.40 5.81
CA LYS A 25 2.79 16.61 6.81
C LYS A 25 2.14 15.39 6.16
N PHE A 26 2.57 14.23 6.52
CA PHE A 26 1.98 12.92 6.21
C PHE A 26 2.57 11.86 7.14
N ASP A 27 1.95 10.68 7.23
CA ASP A 27 2.32 9.66 8.21
C ASP A 27 3.31 8.63 7.65
N ILE A 28 3.14 8.20 6.41
CA ILE A 28 3.92 7.11 5.81
C ILE A 28 4.47 7.53 4.45
N LEU A 29 5.78 7.43 4.29
CA LEU A 29 6.46 7.61 3.01
C LEU A 29 6.54 6.27 2.29
N ASP A 30 5.83 6.13 1.18
CA ASP A 30 5.75 4.90 0.42
C ASP A 30 6.64 4.93 -0.83
N ILE A 31 7.54 3.97 -0.96
CA ILE A 31 8.50 3.91 -2.05
C ILE A 31 8.06 2.85 -3.05
N LYS A 32 7.78 3.25 -4.29
CA LYS A 32 7.42 2.35 -5.38
C LYS A 32 7.93 2.84 -6.73
N ASN A 33 8.04 1.92 -7.69
CA ASN A 33 8.39 2.23 -9.08
C ASN A 33 7.18 2.03 -9.99
N PRO A 34 6.44 3.10 -10.36
CA PRO A 34 5.26 2.97 -11.21
C PRO A 34 5.53 2.44 -12.63
N ALA A 35 6.78 2.39 -13.07
CA ALA A 35 7.17 1.81 -14.35
C ALA A 35 7.13 0.26 -14.34
N GLU A 36 7.16 -0.35 -13.16
CA GLU A 36 7.14 -1.80 -12.97
C GLU A 36 5.81 -2.33 -12.40
N GLY A 37 4.76 -1.49 -12.34
CA GLY A 37 3.44 -1.90 -11.90
C GLY A 37 2.79 -0.98 -10.87
N SER A 38 1.63 -1.37 -10.37
CA SER A 38 0.90 -0.60 -9.36
C SER A 38 1.67 -0.57 -8.03
N LEU A 39 2.22 -1.71 -7.64
CA LEU A 39 3.13 -1.88 -6.49
C LEU A 39 4.55 -2.25 -6.96
N GLY A 40 4.99 -1.70 -8.10
CA GLY A 40 6.29 -2.00 -8.68
C GLY A 40 7.45 -1.77 -7.72
N VAL A 41 8.40 -2.70 -7.73
CA VAL A 41 9.59 -2.69 -6.85
C VAL A 41 10.52 -1.56 -7.26
N ASN A 42 11.03 -0.81 -6.30
CA ASN A 42 12.06 0.18 -6.57
C ASN A 42 13.47 -0.40 -6.33
N PHE A 43 14.48 0.20 -6.94
CA PHE A 43 15.87 -0.24 -6.80
C PHE A 43 16.34 -0.16 -5.35
N PRO A 44 17.09 -1.17 -4.84
CA PRO A 44 17.59 -1.19 -3.47
C PRO A 44 18.35 0.08 -3.06
N GLY A 45 19.17 0.62 -3.99
CA GLY A 45 19.91 1.87 -3.77
C GLY A 45 19.01 3.07 -3.51
N VAL A 46 17.89 3.19 -4.25
CA VAL A 46 16.90 4.27 -4.09
C VAL A 46 16.21 4.15 -2.72
N ILE A 47 15.77 2.94 -2.35
CA ILE A 47 15.11 2.69 -1.05
C ILE A 47 16.06 3.04 0.10
N LYS A 48 17.32 2.58 0.02
CA LYS A 48 18.35 2.85 1.02
C LYS A 48 18.59 4.35 1.18
N GLU A 49 18.81 5.06 0.08
CA GLU A 49 19.09 6.50 0.08
C GLU A 49 17.92 7.32 0.64
N ILE A 50 16.67 7.00 0.24
CA ILE A 50 15.48 7.67 0.80
C ILE A 50 15.41 7.47 2.31
N LYS A 51 15.62 6.24 2.77
CA LYS A 51 15.61 5.93 4.20
C LYS A 51 16.68 6.69 4.98
N GLU A 52 17.90 6.74 4.47
CA GLU A 52 19.01 7.49 5.10
C GLU A 52 18.73 9.00 5.17
N LYS A 53 18.05 9.55 4.14
CA LYS A 53 17.69 10.99 4.07
C LYS A 53 16.40 11.35 4.81
N SER A 54 15.64 10.33 5.24
CA SER A 54 14.35 10.49 5.95
C SER A 54 14.30 9.60 7.21
N PRO A 55 15.24 9.72 8.14
CA PRO A 55 15.41 8.79 9.27
C PRO A 55 14.22 8.78 10.24
N ASP A 56 13.48 9.87 10.33
CA ASP A 56 12.34 10.04 11.25
C ASP A 56 11.00 9.64 10.60
N ARG A 57 11.01 9.19 9.33
CA ARG A 57 9.81 8.81 8.61
C ARG A 57 9.53 7.32 8.71
N ILE A 58 8.27 6.97 8.85
CA ILE A 58 7.80 5.59 8.63
C ILE A 58 7.90 5.31 7.13
N ILE A 59 8.66 4.29 6.77
CA ILE A 59 8.94 3.91 5.38
C ILE A 59 8.15 2.67 4.99
N SER A 60 7.39 2.76 3.92
CA SER A 60 6.78 1.63 3.23
C SER A 60 7.51 1.37 1.90
N ALA A 61 7.76 0.12 1.56
CA ALA A 61 8.36 -0.28 0.29
C ALA A 61 7.46 -1.28 -0.45
N ALA A 62 7.22 -1.02 -1.73
CA ALA A 62 6.52 -1.96 -2.60
C ALA A 62 7.44 -3.13 -2.98
N GLY A 63 6.90 -4.35 -2.93
CA GLY A 63 7.58 -5.61 -3.23
C GLY A 63 7.11 -6.28 -4.51
N GLY A 64 6.34 -5.58 -5.33
CA GLY A 64 5.91 -6.02 -6.66
C GLY A 64 4.47 -6.51 -6.73
N ASP A 65 3.98 -6.55 -7.95
CA ASP A 65 2.74 -7.20 -8.36
C ASP A 65 3.10 -8.65 -8.72
N LEU A 66 2.85 -9.60 -7.80
CA LEU A 66 3.41 -10.95 -7.82
C LEU A 66 2.45 -11.95 -8.47
N SER A 67 2.97 -12.82 -9.33
CA SER A 67 2.23 -13.80 -10.11
C SER A 67 2.23 -15.22 -9.49
N GLY A 68 1.95 -15.34 -8.20
CA GLY A 68 1.74 -16.65 -7.57
C GLY A 68 3.00 -17.52 -7.37
N LEU A 69 4.19 -16.92 -7.30
CA LEU A 69 5.49 -17.60 -7.12
C LEU A 69 6.06 -17.42 -5.71
N PRO A 70 5.77 -18.31 -4.74
CA PRO A 70 6.18 -18.13 -3.33
C PRO A 70 7.70 -17.99 -3.13
N GLY A 71 8.50 -18.75 -3.87
CA GLY A 71 9.96 -18.68 -3.78
C GLY A 71 10.51 -17.32 -4.22
N LEU A 72 10.03 -16.80 -5.36
CA LEU A 72 10.42 -15.47 -5.85
C LEU A 72 9.97 -14.38 -4.87
N SER A 73 8.71 -14.45 -4.41
CA SER A 73 8.16 -13.50 -3.44
C SER A 73 8.98 -13.46 -2.14
N SER A 74 9.42 -14.64 -1.66
CA SER A 74 10.28 -14.78 -0.49
C SER A 74 11.63 -14.10 -0.70
N GLN A 75 12.27 -14.28 -1.87
CA GLN A 75 13.56 -13.65 -2.20
C GLN A 75 13.45 -12.12 -2.30
N ILE A 76 12.40 -11.62 -2.94
CA ILE A 76 12.11 -10.17 -3.00
C ILE A 76 11.94 -9.62 -1.60
N THR A 77 11.11 -10.29 -0.79
CA THR A 77 10.86 -9.88 0.61
C THR A 77 12.14 -9.88 1.44
N PHE A 78 12.98 -10.90 1.30
CA PHE A 78 14.26 -10.97 1.98
C PHE A 78 15.16 -9.80 1.58
N GLY A 79 15.26 -9.48 0.28
CA GLY A 79 16.01 -8.35 -0.23
C GLY A 79 15.53 -7.02 0.36
N LEU A 80 14.22 -6.78 0.36
CA LEU A 80 13.62 -5.58 0.94
C LEU A 80 13.81 -5.51 2.45
N ALA A 81 13.63 -6.62 3.16
CA ALA A 81 13.76 -6.68 4.62
C ALA A 81 15.17 -6.30 5.10
N ASN A 82 16.22 -6.63 4.31
CA ASN A 82 17.59 -6.19 4.60
C ASN A 82 17.77 -4.66 4.51
N LEU A 83 16.89 -3.94 3.80
CA LEU A 83 16.87 -2.48 3.78
C LEU A 83 16.08 -1.88 4.96
N LYS A 84 15.42 -2.76 5.76
CA LYS A 84 14.69 -2.44 6.99
C LYS A 84 13.63 -1.34 6.82
N PRO A 85 12.75 -1.36 5.79
CA PRO A 85 11.57 -0.50 5.81
C PRO A 85 10.64 -0.90 6.96
N ASP A 86 9.73 -0.02 7.37
CA ASP A 86 8.74 -0.34 8.40
C ASP A 86 7.65 -1.26 7.84
N TYR A 87 7.30 -1.07 6.57
CA TYR A 87 6.31 -1.88 5.86
C TYR A 87 6.87 -2.43 4.53
N ILE A 88 6.54 -3.69 4.23
CA ILE A 88 6.76 -4.32 2.92
C ILE A 88 5.39 -4.70 2.38
N LYS A 89 5.05 -4.25 1.16
CA LYS A 89 3.77 -4.54 0.50
C LYS A 89 3.97 -5.51 -0.64
N LEU A 90 3.21 -6.60 -0.66
CA LEU A 90 3.18 -7.58 -1.75
C LEU A 90 1.81 -7.55 -2.42
N GLY A 91 1.77 -7.25 -3.72
CA GLY A 91 0.56 -7.26 -4.54
C GLY A 91 0.31 -8.64 -5.13
N PHE A 92 -0.91 -9.13 -5.07
CA PHE A 92 -1.33 -10.39 -5.67
C PHE A 92 -1.97 -10.12 -7.04
N TYR A 93 -1.25 -10.50 -8.10
CA TYR A 93 -1.61 -10.20 -9.47
C TYR A 93 -1.45 -11.42 -10.38
N ASP A 94 -2.30 -11.57 -11.38
CA ASP A 94 -2.23 -12.61 -12.41
C ASP A 94 -2.20 -14.04 -11.84
N PHE A 95 -3.02 -14.30 -10.81
CA PHE A 95 -3.29 -15.66 -10.33
C PHE A 95 -4.52 -15.71 -9.40
N ASN A 96 -5.22 -16.86 -9.41
CA ASN A 96 -6.47 -17.11 -8.70
C ASN A 96 -6.38 -18.24 -7.68
N ASP A 97 -5.16 -18.52 -7.17
CA ASP A 97 -4.92 -19.58 -6.18
C ASP A 97 -4.70 -19.01 -4.78
N LEU A 98 -5.72 -19.09 -3.95
CA LEU A 98 -5.66 -18.61 -2.57
C LEU A 98 -4.63 -19.38 -1.72
N LYS A 99 -4.35 -20.66 -2.03
CA LYS A 99 -3.31 -21.43 -1.34
C LYS A 99 -1.92 -20.93 -1.70
N ALA A 100 -1.72 -20.52 -2.95
CA ALA A 100 -0.47 -19.86 -3.35
C ALA A 100 -0.29 -18.52 -2.64
N ALA A 101 -1.36 -17.70 -2.51
CA ALA A 101 -1.34 -16.46 -1.77
C ALA A 101 -0.99 -16.67 -0.28
N GLU A 102 -1.63 -17.65 0.36
CA GLU A 102 -1.32 -18.03 1.74
C GLU A 102 0.16 -18.43 1.90
N LYS A 103 0.67 -19.26 0.99
CA LYS A 103 2.06 -19.69 0.98
C LYS A 103 3.02 -18.51 0.78
N ILE A 104 2.68 -17.55 -0.09
CA ILE A 104 3.47 -16.32 -0.29
C ILE A 104 3.59 -15.55 1.03
N ILE A 105 2.49 -15.32 1.74
CA ILE A 105 2.50 -14.62 3.03
C ILE A 105 3.39 -15.34 4.04
N ILE A 106 3.22 -16.65 4.19
CA ILE A 106 4.00 -17.47 5.13
C ILE A 106 5.49 -17.39 4.82
N GLU A 107 5.89 -17.58 3.56
CA GLU A 107 7.30 -17.55 3.17
C GLU A 107 7.90 -16.13 3.24
N ALA A 108 7.11 -15.10 2.96
CA ALA A 108 7.52 -13.70 3.14
C ALA A 108 7.76 -13.36 4.62
N LYS A 109 6.89 -13.79 5.53
CA LYS A 109 7.10 -13.61 6.99
C LYS A 109 8.36 -14.34 7.48
N LYS A 110 8.62 -15.56 6.98
CA LYS A 110 9.88 -16.28 7.27
C LYS A 110 11.10 -15.51 6.75
N ALA A 111 11.01 -14.93 5.55
CA ALA A 111 12.10 -14.15 4.96
C ALA A 111 12.41 -12.88 5.78
N ILE A 112 11.38 -12.16 6.25
CA ILE A 112 11.54 -11.02 7.16
C ILE A 112 12.25 -11.48 8.45
N LYS A 113 11.77 -12.55 9.07
CA LYS A 113 12.39 -13.10 10.29
C LYS A 113 13.83 -13.51 10.06
N LEU A 114 14.15 -14.16 8.94
CA LEU A 114 15.49 -14.61 8.58
C LEU A 114 16.46 -13.43 8.39
N SER A 115 16.00 -12.30 7.86
CA SER A 115 16.80 -11.07 7.70
C SER A 115 17.13 -10.37 9.03
N GLY A 116 16.45 -10.72 10.12
CA GLY A 116 16.52 -10.03 11.40
C GLY A 116 15.80 -8.67 11.42
N ALA A 117 14.99 -8.36 10.39
CA ALA A 117 14.20 -7.13 10.34
C ALA A 117 12.91 -7.25 11.16
N THR A 118 12.37 -6.11 11.53
CA THR A 118 11.07 -5.96 12.22
C THR A 118 9.98 -5.41 11.29
N SER A 119 10.21 -5.43 9.98
CA SER A 119 9.27 -4.94 8.97
C SER A 119 7.93 -5.67 9.06
N LYS A 120 6.84 -4.91 8.97
CA LYS A 120 5.48 -5.45 8.88
C LYS A 120 5.15 -5.81 7.44
N LEU A 121 4.49 -6.94 7.24
CA LEU A 121 4.06 -7.42 5.92
C LEU A 121 2.64 -6.98 5.63
N ILE A 122 2.42 -6.37 4.46
CA ILE A 122 1.10 -6.00 3.93
C ILE A 122 0.81 -6.85 2.69
N ALA A 123 -0.29 -7.58 2.72
CA ALA A 123 -0.84 -8.27 1.55
C ALA A 123 -1.82 -7.36 0.82
N ALA A 124 -1.58 -7.11 -0.46
CA ALA A 124 -2.40 -6.23 -1.28
C ALA A 124 -3.07 -7.00 -2.42
N ALA A 125 -4.35 -6.72 -2.68
CA ALA A 125 -5.09 -7.19 -3.84
C ALA A 125 -5.78 -6.01 -4.54
N PHE A 126 -6.35 -6.25 -5.71
CA PHE A 126 -6.80 -5.18 -6.59
C PHE A 126 -8.32 -5.13 -6.71
N ALA A 127 -8.89 -3.92 -6.68
CA ALA A 127 -10.33 -3.70 -6.83
C ALA A 127 -10.85 -4.09 -8.21
N ASP A 128 -10.01 -3.94 -9.22
CA ASP A 128 -10.22 -4.30 -10.63
C ASP A 128 -9.73 -5.74 -10.93
N TYR A 129 -9.82 -6.64 -9.95
CA TYR A 129 -9.32 -8.01 -9.96
C TYR A 129 -9.81 -8.87 -11.13
N GLN A 130 -11.03 -8.63 -11.63
CA GLN A 130 -11.56 -9.33 -12.80
C GLN A 130 -10.80 -8.98 -14.09
N GLU A 131 -10.33 -7.74 -14.21
CA GLU A 131 -9.50 -7.28 -15.33
C GLU A 131 -8.03 -7.67 -15.15
N ALA A 132 -7.63 -7.96 -13.92
CA ALA A 132 -6.28 -8.32 -13.51
C ALA A 132 -6.06 -9.85 -13.45
N ASP A 133 -7.07 -10.65 -13.84
CA ASP A 133 -7.11 -12.12 -13.70
C ASP A 133 -6.66 -12.61 -12.31
N SER A 134 -7.13 -11.91 -11.27
CA SER A 134 -6.75 -12.13 -9.88
C SER A 134 -7.96 -12.52 -9.02
N PHE A 135 -7.73 -12.98 -7.82
CA PHE A 135 -8.80 -13.32 -6.90
C PHE A 135 -9.51 -12.11 -6.30
N ASP A 136 -10.75 -12.32 -5.83
CA ASP A 136 -11.55 -11.31 -5.15
C ASP A 136 -10.79 -10.72 -3.95
N PRO A 137 -10.55 -9.38 -3.89
CA PRO A 137 -9.77 -8.75 -2.83
C PRO A 137 -10.34 -8.95 -1.43
N PHE A 138 -11.63 -9.28 -1.29
CA PHE A 138 -12.23 -9.59 0.02
C PHE A 138 -11.74 -10.90 0.62
N LEU A 139 -11.11 -11.80 -0.18
CA LEU A 139 -10.46 -13.00 0.32
C LEU A 139 -9.19 -12.71 1.13
N LEU A 140 -8.65 -11.49 1.06
CA LEU A 140 -7.57 -11.05 1.97
C LEU A 140 -7.99 -11.14 3.44
N ASN A 141 -9.27 -10.95 3.76
CA ASN A 141 -9.77 -11.13 5.14
C ASN A 141 -9.64 -12.59 5.60
N GLU A 142 -9.88 -13.56 4.72
CA GLU A 142 -9.68 -14.99 5.03
C GLU A 142 -8.20 -15.29 5.25
N LEU A 143 -7.31 -14.73 4.43
CA LEU A 143 -5.87 -14.86 4.58
C LEU A 143 -5.38 -14.21 5.88
N ALA A 144 -5.95 -13.06 6.28
CA ALA A 144 -5.60 -12.39 7.54
C ALA A 144 -5.90 -13.26 8.77
N PHE A 145 -7.00 -14.02 8.76
CA PHE A 145 -7.30 -14.97 9.85
C PHE A 145 -6.43 -16.22 9.84
N LYS A 146 -5.85 -16.60 8.69
CA LYS A 146 -5.09 -17.85 8.53
C LYS A 146 -3.58 -17.67 8.64
N THR A 147 -3.10 -16.44 8.49
CA THR A 147 -1.66 -16.14 8.41
C THR A 147 -1.25 -15.10 9.43
N GLU A 148 0.06 -14.89 9.56
CA GLU A 148 0.64 -13.85 10.41
C GLU A 148 0.86 -12.53 9.65
N VAL A 149 0.05 -12.23 8.60
CA VAL A 149 0.14 -10.94 7.90
C VAL A 149 -0.19 -9.80 8.85
N ASP A 150 0.51 -8.68 8.75
CA ASP A 150 0.31 -7.56 9.68
C ASP A 150 -0.75 -6.57 9.19
N GLY A 151 -1.02 -6.56 7.88
CA GLY A 151 -2.04 -5.71 7.28
C GLY A 151 -2.51 -6.21 5.92
N ILE A 152 -3.69 -5.76 5.52
CA ILE A 152 -4.29 -6.05 4.21
C ILE A 152 -4.67 -4.76 3.50
N MET A 153 -4.53 -4.74 2.17
CA MET A 153 -4.71 -3.54 1.36
C MET A 153 -5.51 -3.82 0.09
N ILE A 154 -6.38 -2.89 -0.29
CA ILE A 154 -6.99 -2.87 -1.64
C ILE A 154 -6.47 -1.64 -2.40
N ASP A 155 -5.93 -1.86 -3.61
CA ASP A 155 -5.51 -0.84 -4.58
C ASP A 155 -6.24 -1.09 -5.92
N THR A 156 -5.91 -0.41 -6.99
CA THR A 156 -6.26 -0.74 -8.38
C THR A 156 -4.98 -1.09 -9.15
N ILE A 157 -5.04 -2.04 -10.08
CA ILE A 157 -3.89 -2.35 -10.95
C ILE A 157 -3.85 -1.39 -12.13
N ASN A 158 -4.98 -1.20 -12.82
CA ASN A 158 -5.11 -0.30 -13.94
C ASN A 158 -5.15 1.17 -13.48
N LYS A 159 -4.53 2.06 -14.25
CA LYS A 159 -4.48 3.49 -13.96
C LYS A 159 -5.01 4.28 -15.17
N ASP A 160 -6.21 3.93 -15.58
CA ASP A 160 -6.93 4.43 -16.76
C ASP A 160 -7.90 5.60 -16.43
N GLY A 161 -7.82 6.14 -15.22
CA GLY A 161 -8.68 7.22 -14.72
C GLY A 161 -9.76 6.75 -13.76
N ARG A 162 -10.07 5.44 -13.74
CA ARG A 162 -10.97 4.83 -12.76
C ARG A 162 -10.30 4.75 -11.37
N ASN A 163 -11.11 4.79 -10.34
CA ASN A 163 -10.67 4.76 -8.95
C ASN A 163 -11.29 3.58 -8.20
N LEU A 164 -10.88 3.37 -6.97
CA LEU A 164 -11.36 2.30 -6.09
C LEU A 164 -12.91 2.19 -6.06
N PHE A 165 -13.62 3.31 -6.00
CA PHE A 165 -15.08 3.35 -5.87
C PHE A 165 -15.83 3.05 -7.18
N ASP A 166 -15.15 3.08 -8.33
CA ASP A 166 -15.71 2.65 -9.60
C ASP A 166 -15.83 1.11 -9.68
N PHE A 167 -15.07 0.38 -8.86
CA PHE A 167 -15.07 -1.08 -8.81
C PHE A 167 -15.77 -1.64 -7.57
N LEU A 168 -15.61 -1.00 -6.41
CA LEU A 168 -16.08 -1.52 -5.13
C LEU A 168 -16.90 -0.49 -4.36
N GLY A 169 -18.12 -0.86 -4.02
CA GLY A 169 -19.03 0.00 -3.26
C GLY A 169 -18.56 0.25 -1.82
N PRO A 170 -18.90 1.43 -1.23
CA PRO A 170 -18.47 1.83 0.11
C PRO A 170 -18.83 0.82 1.21
N ASP A 171 -20.02 0.20 1.15
CA ASP A 171 -20.48 -0.77 2.15
C ASP A 171 -19.61 -2.04 2.19
N LYS A 172 -19.15 -2.51 1.02
CA LYS A 172 -18.23 -3.64 0.93
C LYS A 172 -16.87 -3.29 1.52
N LEU A 173 -16.34 -2.11 1.19
CA LEU A 173 -15.06 -1.62 1.73
C LEU A 173 -15.12 -1.42 3.25
N LYS A 174 -16.26 -0.93 3.77
CA LYS A 174 -16.48 -0.82 5.20
C LYS A 174 -16.45 -2.19 5.89
N LYS A 175 -17.11 -3.19 5.30
CA LYS A 175 -17.06 -4.58 5.81
C LYS A 175 -15.64 -5.14 5.76
N PHE A 176 -14.88 -4.85 4.71
CA PHE A 176 -13.48 -5.25 4.60
C PHE A 176 -12.64 -4.72 5.77
N CYS A 177 -12.74 -3.43 6.07
CA CYS A 177 -12.01 -2.81 7.18
C CYS A 177 -12.46 -3.38 8.54
N GLN A 178 -13.76 -3.59 8.75
CA GLN A 178 -14.29 -4.19 9.98
C GLN A 178 -13.82 -5.64 10.19
N GLN A 179 -13.64 -6.40 9.12
CA GLN A 179 -13.10 -7.76 9.21
C GLN A 179 -11.60 -7.78 9.46
N ALA A 180 -10.86 -6.82 8.89
CA ALA A 180 -9.45 -6.62 9.21
C ALA A 180 -9.25 -6.31 10.71
N GLU A 181 -10.06 -5.41 11.27
CA GLU A 181 -10.06 -5.09 12.70
C GLU A 181 -10.31 -6.34 13.57
N LYS A 182 -11.27 -7.19 13.19
CA LYS A 182 -11.55 -8.46 13.88
C LYS A 182 -10.40 -9.48 13.80
N ALA A 183 -9.64 -9.44 12.71
CA ALA A 183 -8.44 -10.25 12.52
C ALA A 183 -7.20 -9.64 13.19
N GLU A 184 -7.36 -8.50 13.88
CA GLU A 184 -6.27 -7.75 14.53
C GLU A 184 -5.15 -7.32 13.55
N VAL A 185 -5.51 -7.10 12.28
CA VAL A 185 -4.62 -6.56 11.25
C VAL A 185 -5.09 -5.19 10.80
N PHE A 186 -4.17 -4.31 10.39
CA PHE A 186 -4.59 -3.02 9.87
C PHE A 186 -5.08 -3.13 8.42
N SER A 187 -6.02 -2.24 8.08
CA SER A 187 -6.60 -2.10 6.74
C SER A 187 -6.03 -0.90 6.01
N ALA A 188 -5.76 -1.04 4.71
CA ALA A 188 -5.33 0.05 3.86
C ALA A 188 -6.16 0.14 2.59
N LEU A 189 -6.49 1.34 2.15
CA LEU A 189 -7.20 1.60 0.90
C LEU A 189 -6.41 2.57 0.03
N ALA A 190 -6.28 2.23 -1.25
CA ALA A 190 -5.71 3.08 -2.29
C ALA A 190 -6.44 2.85 -3.62
N GLY A 191 -5.91 3.31 -4.73
CA GLY A 191 -6.51 3.12 -6.06
C GLY A 191 -7.08 4.41 -6.62
N SER A 192 -6.21 5.25 -7.18
CA SER A 192 -6.57 6.53 -7.84
C SER A 192 -7.50 7.41 -6.98
N LEU A 193 -7.33 7.35 -5.65
CA LEU A 193 -8.13 8.14 -4.71
C LEU A 193 -7.85 9.64 -4.89
N ARG A 194 -8.89 10.45 -4.63
CA ARG A 194 -8.85 11.92 -4.67
C ARG A 194 -9.40 12.49 -3.36
N ASP A 195 -9.18 13.77 -3.13
CA ASP A 195 -9.69 14.49 -1.96
C ASP A 195 -11.23 14.46 -1.89
N THR A 196 -11.92 14.42 -3.02
CA THR A 196 -13.39 14.26 -3.10
C THR A 196 -13.92 12.97 -2.46
N HIS A 197 -13.07 11.96 -2.29
CA HIS A 197 -13.42 10.68 -1.66
C HIS A 197 -13.26 10.68 -0.13
N LEU A 198 -12.70 11.75 0.47
CA LEU A 198 -12.35 11.77 1.90
C LEU A 198 -13.55 11.53 2.82
N ASN A 199 -14.73 12.06 2.50
CA ASN A 199 -15.92 11.83 3.32
C ASN A 199 -16.29 10.35 3.37
N LEU A 200 -16.26 9.66 2.23
CA LEU A 200 -16.50 8.21 2.16
C LEU A 200 -15.43 7.44 2.94
N LEU A 201 -14.16 7.81 2.81
CA LEU A 201 -13.06 7.17 3.51
C LEU A 201 -13.18 7.37 5.04
N LYS A 202 -13.61 8.55 5.50
CA LYS A 202 -13.90 8.80 6.92
C LYS A 202 -15.07 7.95 7.46
N GLU A 203 -16.06 7.62 6.62
CA GLU A 203 -17.17 6.72 6.97
C GLU A 203 -16.78 5.24 6.96
N ILE A 204 -15.92 4.83 6.02
CA ILE A 204 -15.39 3.47 5.88
C ILE A 204 -14.41 3.14 7.01
N LYS A 205 -13.60 4.12 7.42
CA LYS A 205 -12.60 4.05 8.49
C LYS A 205 -11.50 3.00 8.26
N PRO A 206 -10.79 3.02 7.12
CA PRO A 206 -9.54 2.26 7.03
C PRO A 206 -8.49 2.86 7.98
N ASP A 207 -7.48 2.08 8.36
CA ASP A 207 -6.36 2.58 9.18
C ASP A 207 -5.41 3.46 8.36
N ILE A 208 -5.24 3.14 7.06
CA ILE A 208 -4.32 3.83 6.15
C ILE A 208 -5.02 4.14 4.83
N VAL A 209 -4.80 5.34 4.30
CA VAL A 209 -5.20 5.72 2.93
C VAL A 209 -3.99 6.15 2.12
N GLY A 210 -3.86 5.60 0.91
CA GLY A 210 -2.73 5.83 0.02
C GLY A 210 -3.06 6.75 -1.15
N PHE A 211 -2.22 7.77 -1.36
CA PHE A 211 -2.35 8.72 -2.46
C PHE A 211 -1.07 8.86 -3.27
N ARG A 212 -1.23 9.04 -4.57
CA ARG A 212 -0.16 9.43 -5.49
C ARG A 212 -0.64 10.53 -6.44
N GLY A 213 -1.58 10.23 -7.35
CA GLY A 213 -2.05 11.19 -8.37
C GLY A 213 -2.64 12.46 -7.76
N ALA A 214 -3.45 12.36 -6.72
CA ALA A 214 -4.09 13.50 -6.07
C ALA A 214 -3.12 14.51 -5.44
N VAL A 215 -1.87 14.14 -5.23
CA VAL A 215 -0.81 15.00 -4.70
C VAL A 215 0.26 15.35 -5.76
N CYS A 216 -0.05 15.14 -7.04
CA CYS A 216 0.77 15.55 -8.16
C CYS A 216 0.09 16.67 -8.95
N ASP A 217 0.86 17.46 -9.67
CA ASP A 217 0.34 18.53 -10.53
C ASP A 217 -0.68 17.96 -11.53
N ASN A 218 -1.79 18.68 -11.71
CA ASN A 218 -2.92 18.30 -12.58
C ASN A 218 -3.58 16.95 -12.24
N ASN A 219 -3.43 16.43 -11.02
CA ASN A 219 -3.84 15.09 -10.61
C ASN A 219 -3.26 13.96 -11.49
N ASP A 220 -2.15 14.21 -12.15
CA ASP A 220 -1.46 13.25 -13.00
C ASP A 220 -0.32 12.60 -12.21
N ARG A 221 -0.44 11.29 -11.95
CA ARG A 221 0.55 10.49 -11.22
C ARG A 221 1.95 10.46 -11.84
N SER A 222 2.08 10.79 -13.14
CA SER A 222 3.35 10.91 -13.86
C SER A 222 4.02 12.26 -13.65
N SER A 223 3.23 13.28 -13.33
CA SER A 223 3.67 14.65 -13.07
C SER A 223 4.42 14.78 -11.75
N LYS A 224 4.97 15.96 -11.51
CA LYS A 224 5.71 16.30 -10.31
C LYS A 224 4.82 16.24 -9.08
N ILE A 225 5.34 15.66 -8.00
CA ILE A 225 4.68 15.67 -6.70
C ILE A 225 4.67 17.11 -6.13
N ASN A 226 3.55 17.51 -5.53
CA ASN A 226 3.34 18.87 -5.05
C ASN A 226 3.15 18.90 -3.52
N PRO A 227 4.10 19.53 -2.76
CA PRO A 227 4.03 19.61 -1.31
C PRO A 227 2.77 20.33 -0.78
N GLU A 228 2.27 21.34 -1.51
CA GLU A 228 1.09 22.11 -1.08
C GLU A 228 -0.18 21.23 -1.10
N LEU A 229 -0.34 20.40 -2.14
CA LEU A 229 -1.45 19.44 -2.23
C LEU A 229 -1.39 18.38 -1.12
N ILE A 230 -0.19 17.99 -0.67
CA ILE A 230 -0.02 17.07 0.47
C ILE A 230 -0.50 17.73 1.76
N GLU A 231 -0.10 18.99 2.02
CA GLU A 231 -0.53 19.74 3.20
C GLU A 231 -2.04 19.92 3.22
N GLU A 232 -2.65 20.31 2.09
CA GLU A 232 -4.10 20.44 1.97
C GLU A 232 -4.82 19.11 2.28
N LEU A 233 -4.33 18.01 1.71
CA LEU A 233 -4.89 16.69 1.92
C LEU A 233 -4.77 16.25 3.38
N TYR A 234 -3.60 16.48 4.01
CA TYR A 234 -3.36 16.17 5.41
C TYR A 234 -4.36 16.90 6.32
N TYR A 235 -4.53 18.20 6.13
CA TYR A 235 -5.48 18.96 6.93
C TYR A 235 -6.94 18.53 6.70
N LYS A 236 -7.32 18.19 5.46
CA LYS A 236 -8.66 17.66 5.16
C LYS A 236 -8.92 16.31 5.84
N ILE A 237 -7.89 15.48 6.04
CA ILE A 237 -8.01 14.18 6.72
C ILE A 237 -8.19 14.36 8.23
N HIS A 238 -7.44 15.28 8.84
CA HIS A 238 -7.34 15.40 10.29
C HIS A 238 -8.24 16.46 10.92
N ASN A 239 -8.95 17.24 10.11
CA ASN A 239 -10.01 18.17 10.52
C ASN A 239 -11.38 17.66 10.08
#